data_7f30857b6afd75fe54150cdea3748e86
#
_entry.id   7f30857b6afd75fe54150cdea3748e86
#
_cell.length_a   1.000
_cell.length_b   1.000
_cell.length_c   1.000
_cell.angle_alpha   90.00
_cell.angle_beta   90.00
_cell.angle_gamma   90.00
#
_symmetry.space_group_name_H-M   'P 1'
#
loop_
_entity.id
_entity.type
_entity.pdbx_description
1 polymer ?
#
loop_
_entity_poly.entity_id
_entity_poly.type
_entity_poly.pdbx_seq_one_letter_code
_entity_poly.pdbx_strand_id
1 'polypeptide(L)'
;PLYQVLYFSSRGQLLNFGDFDIYKTYRVGKRWQEPRNIGPLVNGKGPEYYFTIDADSKFLYYARAEPRDPKNLDLYSFPLPMEAQPTAITHLEGVLKDSVTNLPLKGIVSIVDLTNGIEVASR
;
A
#
# COMPACT_ATOMS: atom_id res chain seq x y z
N PRO A 1 6.51 3.96 -15.10
CA PRO A 1 5.38 4.42 -14.27
C PRO A 1 5.16 5.90 -14.48
N LEU A 2 3.88 6.33 -14.54
CA LEU A 2 3.49 7.73 -14.73
C LEU A 2 3.74 8.60 -13.49
N TYR A 3 4.24 8.03 -12.41
CA TYR A 3 4.50 8.71 -11.14
C TYR A 3 5.69 8.08 -10.40
N GLN A 4 6.33 8.87 -9.58
CA GLN A 4 7.39 8.41 -8.67
C GLN A 4 6.79 8.07 -7.32
N VAL A 5 7.25 6.98 -6.74
CA VAL A 5 6.87 6.56 -5.38
C VAL A 5 8.07 6.73 -4.47
N LEU A 6 7.84 7.28 -3.28
CA LEU A 6 8.83 7.43 -2.22
C LEU A 6 8.34 6.69 -0.98
N TYR A 7 9.19 5.83 -0.44
CA TYR A 7 9.03 5.26 0.89
C TYR A 7 10.03 5.92 1.83
N PHE A 8 9.60 6.20 3.04
CA PHE A 8 10.45 6.84 4.03
C PHE A 8 10.00 6.49 5.44
N SER A 9 10.93 6.51 6.38
CA SER A 9 10.67 6.29 7.79
C SER A 9 10.43 7.64 8.48
N SER A 10 9.38 7.75 9.29
CA SER A 10 9.03 8.98 10.02
C SER A 10 8.26 8.68 11.29
N ARG A 11 8.42 9.54 12.30
CA ARG A 11 7.60 9.57 13.52
C ARG A 11 6.70 10.81 13.63
N GLY A 12 6.76 11.69 12.65
CA GLY A 12 6.07 12.98 12.66
C GLY A 12 4.75 13.02 11.90
N GLN A 13 4.24 11.87 11.44
CA GLN A 13 3.01 11.80 10.68
C GLN A 13 1.78 11.61 11.59
N LEU A 14 0.60 11.96 11.08
CA LEU A 14 -0.65 11.95 11.84
C LEU A 14 -1.04 10.54 12.32
N LEU A 15 -0.90 9.52 11.46
CA LEU A 15 -1.14 8.12 11.80
C LEU A 15 0.22 7.45 12.03
N ASN A 16 0.48 7.02 13.26
CA ASN A 16 1.71 6.39 13.68
C ASN A 16 1.38 5.23 14.64
N PHE A 17 2.03 4.07 14.46
CA PHE A 17 1.82 2.87 15.29
C PHE A 17 2.89 2.72 16.38
N GLY A 18 4.03 3.38 16.21
CA GLY A 18 5.16 3.25 17.12
C GLY A 18 6.05 4.48 17.18
N ASP A 19 7.36 4.28 17.08
CA ASP A 19 8.37 5.34 17.02
C ASP A 19 8.53 5.80 15.56
N PHE A 20 9.37 5.14 14.78
CA PHE A 20 9.52 5.41 13.35
C PHE A 20 8.74 4.38 12.54
N ASP A 21 7.73 4.82 11.84
CA ASP A 21 6.94 4.02 10.91
C ASP A 21 7.36 4.26 9.46
N ILE A 22 7.14 3.27 8.59
CA ILE A 22 7.31 3.40 7.15
C ILE A 22 6.05 4.01 6.53
N TYR A 23 6.25 5.04 5.72
CA TYR A 23 5.23 5.73 4.96
C TYR A 23 5.51 5.65 3.47
N LYS A 24 4.46 5.75 2.69
CA LYS A 24 4.49 5.84 1.24
C LYS A 24 3.86 7.14 0.78
N THR A 25 4.48 7.81 -0.16
CA THR A 25 3.88 8.90 -0.93
C THR A 25 4.23 8.75 -2.40
N TYR A 26 3.49 9.40 -3.26
CA TYR A 26 3.75 9.41 -4.69
C TYR A 26 3.65 10.83 -5.26
N ARG A 27 4.38 11.05 -6.33
CA ARG A 27 4.45 12.34 -6.99
C ARG A 27 3.53 12.36 -8.21
N VAL A 28 2.63 13.34 -8.25
CA VAL A 28 1.78 13.63 -9.40
C VAL A 28 2.21 14.97 -9.99
N GLY A 29 2.73 14.95 -11.19
CA GLY A 29 3.34 16.12 -11.80
C GLY A 29 4.52 16.64 -10.97
N LYS A 30 4.41 17.86 -10.43
CA LYS A 30 5.45 18.48 -9.59
C LYS A 30 5.18 18.39 -8.09
N ARG A 31 4.08 17.76 -7.65
CA ARG A 31 3.66 17.74 -6.25
C ARG A 31 3.68 16.34 -5.67
N TRP A 32 4.25 16.20 -4.48
CA TRP A 32 4.10 15.02 -3.65
C TRP A 32 2.72 15.02 -3.00
N GLN A 33 2.10 13.84 -2.97
CA GLN A 33 0.82 13.64 -2.32
C GLN A 33 1.01 13.46 -0.81
N GLU A 34 -0.08 13.51 -0.06
CA GLU A 34 -0.04 13.28 1.38
C GLU A 34 0.47 11.87 1.69
N PRO A 35 1.46 11.72 2.59
CA PRO A 35 2.01 10.42 2.95
C PRO A 35 0.97 9.53 3.61
N ARG A 36 1.01 8.24 3.28
CA ARG A 36 0.17 7.22 3.90
C ARG A 36 1.03 6.21 4.62
N ASN A 37 0.64 5.87 5.85
CA ASN A 37 1.22 4.76 6.59
C ASN A 37 0.96 3.45 5.83
N ILE A 38 1.98 2.58 5.70
CA ILE A 38 1.84 1.30 4.98
C ILE A 38 1.21 0.19 5.84
N GLY A 39 0.72 0.53 7.00
CA GLY A 39 -0.13 -0.31 7.82
C GLY A 39 0.57 -1.17 8.87
N PRO A 40 -0.22 -1.78 9.75
CA PRO A 40 0.27 -2.49 10.94
C PRO A 40 0.89 -3.86 10.63
N LEU A 41 0.82 -4.35 9.40
CA LEU A 41 1.53 -5.57 9.00
C LEU A 41 3.05 -5.36 8.93
N VAL A 42 3.48 -4.12 8.67
CA VAL A 42 4.89 -3.73 8.62
C VAL A 42 5.26 -2.89 9.82
N ASN A 43 4.48 -1.84 10.06
CA ASN A 43 4.73 -0.88 11.14
C ASN A 43 4.24 -1.42 12.48
N GLY A 44 5.05 -1.27 13.52
CA GLY A 44 4.78 -1.79 14.84
C GLY A 44 5.08 -0.79 15.95
N LYS A 45 5.31 -1.30 17.17
CA LYS A 45 5.65 -0.44 18.31
C LYS A 45 7.09 0.04 18.31
N GLY A 46 7.98 -0.70 17.65
CA GLY A 46 9.38 -0.34 17.50
C GLY A 46 9.63 0.53 16.29
N PRO A 47 10.86 1.04 16.11
CA PRO A 47 11.22 1.80 14.92
C PRO A 47 11.51 0.87 13.73
N GLU A 48 10.92 1.16 12.60
CA GLU A 48 11.17 0.51 11.32
C GLU A 48 12.06 1.39 10.43
N TYR A 49 13.15 0.80 9.91
CA TYR A 49 14.16 1.49 9.10
C TYR A 49 14.50 0.71 7.82
N TYR A 50 15.21 1.36 6.91
CA TYR A 50 15.85 0.74 5.74
C TYR A 50 14.91 -0.07 4.86
N PHE A 51 13.74 0.46 4.61
CA PHE A 51 12.72 -0.19 3.80
C PHE A 51 13.15 -0.30 2.33
N THR A 52 12.98 -1.48 1.76
CA THR A 52 13.13 -1.73 0.31
C THR A 52 12.12 -2.77 -0.17
N ILE A 53 11.88 -2.80 -1.47
CA ILE A 53 10.99 -3.75 -2.15
C ILE A 53 11.79 -4.49 -3.19
N ASP A 54 11.53 -5.78 -3.38
CA ASP A 54 12.15 -6.56 -4.45
C ASP A 54 11.68 -6.08 -5.85
N ALA A 55 12.45 -6.44 -6.88
CA ALA A 55 12.19 -6.01 -8.25
C ALA A 55 10.82 -6.43 -8.78
N ASP A 56 10.32 -7.57 -8.31
CA ASP A 56 9.02 -8.13 -8.69
C ASP A 56 7.85 -7.56 -7.88
N SER A 57 8.12 -6.70 -6.90
CA SER A 57 7.12 -6.12 -5.98
C SER A 57 6.28 -7.19 -5.25
N LYS A 58 6.92 -8.30 -4.87
CA LYS A 58 6.29 -9.39 -4.12
C LYS A 58 6.60 -9.36 -2.64
N PHE A 59 7.81 -8.91 -2.28
CA PHE A 59 8.29 -8.86 -0.91
C PHE A 59 8.84 -7.49 -0.58
N LEU A 60 8.69 -7.10 0.67
CA LEU A 60 9.39 -5.99 1.28
C LEU A 60 10.44 -6.50 2.27
N TYR A 61 11.45 -5.69 2.48
CA TYR A 61 12.51 -5.90 3.46
C TYR A 61 12.70 -4.64 4.26
N TYR A 62 12.86 -4.77 5.55
CA TYR A 62 13.11 -3.64 6.45
C TYR A 62 13.89 -4.09 7.68
N ALA A 63 14.55 -3.15 8.32
CA ALA A 63 15.19 -3.39 9.60
C ALA A 63 14.32 -2.86 10.74
N ARG A 64 14.22 -3.64 11.79
CA ARG A 64 13.52 -3.27 13.03
C ARG A 64 14.41 -3.53 14.22
N ALA A 65 14.44 -2.57 15.15
CA ALA A 65 15.02 -2.77 16.46
C ALA A 65 13.97 -3.27 17.45
N GLU A 66 14.38 -4.15 18.36
CA GLU A 66 13.54 -4.45 19.51
C GLU A 66 13.51 -3.27 20.49
N PRO A 67 12.38 -3.00 21.16
CA PRO A 67 12.27 -1.91 22.13
C PRO A 67 13.27 -1.97 23.27
N ARG A 68 13.75 -3.19 23.59
CA ARG A 68 14.72 -3.44 24.68
C ARG A 68 16.19 -3.36 24.23
N ASP A 69 16.44 -3.41 22.93
CA ASP A 69 17.78 -3.31 22.34
C ASP A 69 17.76 -2.51 21.04
N PRO A 70 17.67 -1.18 21.14
CA PRO A 70 17.53 -0.30 19.96
C PRO A 70 18.79 -0.25 19.08
N LYS A 71 19.89 -0.85 19.51
CA LYS A 71 21.13 -0.94 18.72
C LYS A 71 21.21 -2.22 17.89
N ASN A 72 20.41 -3.22 18.21
CA ASN A 72 20.36 -4.48 17.49
C ASN A 72 19.22 -4.41 16.47
N LEU A 73 19.58 -4.29 15.19
CA LEU A 73 18.65 -4.27 14.08
C LEU A 73 18.58 -5.65 13.45
N ASP A 74 17.40 -6.24 13.49
CA ASP A 74 17.09 -7.46 12.76
C ASP A 74 16.48 -7.15 11.39
N LEU A 75 16.83 -7.96 10.39
CA LEU A 75 16.29 -7.85 9.05
C LEU A 75 15.02 -8.71 8.93
N TYR A 76 13.94 -8.07 8.56
CA TYR A 76 12.65 -8.71 8.32
C TYR A 76 12.30 -8.71 6.84
N SER A 77 11.64 -9.77 6.40
CA SER A 77 10.97 -9.81 5.10
C SER A 77 9.50 -10.13 5.29
N PHE A 78 8.67 -9.56 4.45
CA PHE A 78 7.23 -9.77 4.48
C PHE A 78 6.66 -9.73 3.04
N PRO A 79 5.62 -10.53 2.72
CA PRO A 79 4.89 -10.36 1.48
C PRO A 79 4.38 -8.92 1.35
N LEU A 80 4.60 -8.28 0.22
CA LEU A 80 4.29 -6.87 0.04
C LEU A 80 2.78 -6.62 0.21
N PRO A 81 2.35 -5.91 1.28
CA PRO A 81 0.94 -5.62 1.49
C PRO A 81 0.40 -4.69 0.40
N MET A 82 -0.91 -4.71 0.19
CA MET A 82 -1.58 -3.87 -0.82
C MET A 82 -1.29 -2.37 -0.58
N GLU A 83 -1.29 -1.93 0.66
CA GLU A 83 -1.01 -0.54 1.06
C GLU A 83 0.41 -0.10 0.71
N ALA A 84 1.34 -1.05 0.68
CA ALA A 84 2.75 -0.80 0.36
C ALA A 84 3.07 -0.93 -1.14
N GLN A 85 2.15 -1.39 -1.98
CA GLN A 85 2.39 -1.54 -3.42
C GLN A 85 2.85 -0.22 -4.06
N PRO A 86 3.90 -0.24 -4.91
CA PRO A 86 4.40 0.97 -5.57
C PRO A 86 3.46 1.49 -6.65
N THR A 87 2.56 0.65 -7.15
CA THR A 87 1.53 1.05 -8.11
C THR A 87 0.30 1.58 -7.39
N ALA A 88 -0.38 2.56 -7.97
CA ALA A 88 -1.65 3.04 -7.46
C ALA A 88 -2.69 1.90 -7.57
N ILE A 89 -3.28 1.54 -6.43
CA ILE A 89 -4.36 0.56 -6.39
C ILE A 89 -5.65 1.35 -6.15
N THR A 90 -6.63 1.15 -7.03
CA THR A 90 -7.97 1.68 -6.84
C THR A 90 -8.87 0.56 -6.33
N HIS A 91 -9.48 0.79 -5.18
CA HIS A 91 -10.52 -0.09 -4.67
C HIS A 91 -11.87 0.38 -5.19
N LEU A 92 -12.58 -0.51 -5.89
CA LEU A 92 -13.95 -0.28 -6.35
C LEU A 92 -14.88 -1.18 -5.56
N GLU A 93 -15.84 -0.57 -4.88
CA GLU A 93 -16.88 -1.28 -4.15
C GLU A 93 -18.25 -0.84 -4.67
N GLY A 94 -19.14 -1.80 -4.84
CA GLY A 94 -20.48 -1.53 -5.34
C GLY A 94 -21.42 -2.72 -5.18
N VAL A 95 -22.69 -2.46 -5.41
CA VAL A 95 -23.73 -3.49 -5.42
C VAL A 95 -24.44 -3.45 -6.77
N LEU A 96 -24.47 -4.59 -7.45
CA LEU A 96 -25.28 -4.76 -8.66
C LEU A 96 -26.74 -4.93 -8.28
N LYS A 97 -27.62 -4.07 -8.81
CA LYS A 97 -29.05 -4.09 -8.53
C LYS A 97 -29.86 -4.02 -9.81
N ASP A 98 -31.02 -4.63 -9.78
CA ASP A 98 -32.05 -4.44 -10.81
C ASP A 98 -32.54 -2.99 -10.80
N SER A 99 -32.63 -2.37 -11.97
CA SER A 99 -32.95 -0.96 -12.11
C SER A 99 -34.45 -0.64 -11.82
N VAL A 100 -35.32 -1.65 -11.85
CA VAL A 100 -36.76 -1.49 -11.63
C VAL A 100 -37.15 -1.87 -10.19
N THR A 101 -36.68 -3.03 -9.75
CA THR A 101 -37.05 -3.59 -8.44
C THR A 101 -36.11 -3.15 -7.30
N ASN A 102 -34.95 -2.61 -7.61
CA ASN A 102 -33.89 -2.23 -6.65
C ASN A 102 -33.32 -3.42 -5.84
N LEU A 103 -33.66 -4.64 -6.23
CA LEU A 103 -33.17 -5.86 -5.57
C LEU A 103 -31.76 -6.20 -6.03
N PRO A 104 -30.92 -6.80 -5.14
CA PRO A 104 -29.59 -7.25 -5.51
C PRO A 104 -29.65 -8.30 -6.62
N LEU A 105 -28.76 -8.18 -7.61
CA LEU A 105 -28.60 -9.12 -8.70
C LEU A 105 -27.28 -9.88 -8.55
N LYS A 106 -27.27 -11.12 -9.04
CA LYS A 106 -26.05 -11.87 -9.29
C LYS A 106 -25.61 -11.61 -10.74
N GLY A 107 -24.36 -11.29 -10.93
CA GLY A 107 -23.79 -11.02 -12.25
C GLY A 107 -22.29 -10.98 -12.19
N ILE A 108 -21.66 -10.97 -13.35
CA ILE A 108 -20.23 -10.78 -13.49
C ILE A 108 -19.96 -9.31 -13.78
N VAL A 109 -19.06 -8.72 -13.02
CA VAL A 109 -18.58 -7.36 -13.25
C VAL A 109 -17.15 -7.45 -13.75
N SER A 110 -16.88 -6.93 -14.93
CA SER A 110 -15.53 -6.87 -15.50
C SER A 110 -15.03 -5.43 -15.49
N ILE A 111 -13.76 -5.27 -15.15
CA ILE A 111 -13.04 -3.99 -15.24
C ILE A 111 -12.11 -4.08 -16.44
N VAL A 112 -12.26 -3.17 -17.39
CA VAL A 112 -11.48 -3.13 -18.61
C VAL A 112 -10.65 -1.84 -18.63
N ASP A 113 -9.34 -1.96 -18.88
CA ASP A 113 -8.49 -0.81 -19.16
C ASP A 113 -8.83 -0.24 -20.53
N LEU A 114 -9.38 0.96 -20.55
CA LEU A 114 -9.81 1.63 -21.79
C LEU A 114 -8.66 2.03 -22.72
N THR A 115 -7.42 2.04 -22.22
CA THR A 115 -6.25 2.40 -23.04
C THR A 115 -5.84 1.27 -23.97
N ASN A 116 -5.95 0.03 -23.50
CA ASN A 116 -5.50 -1.14 -24.24
C ASN A 116 -6.61 -2.20 -24.48
N GLY A 117 -7.80 -1.99 -23.93
CA GLY A 117 -8.94 -2.88 -24.08
C GLY A 117 -8.80 -4.23 -23.33
N ILE A 118 -7.85 -4.32 -22.41
CA ILE A 118 -7.58 -5.56 -21.66
C ILE A 118 -8.45 -5.60 -20.40
N GLU A 119 -9.10 -6.73 -20.14
CA GLU A 119 -9.77 -7.03 -18.89
C GLU A 119 -8.73 -7.18 -17.78
N VAL A 120 -8.79 -6.29 -16.77
CA VAL A 120 -7.82 -6.26 -15.66
C VAL A 120 -8.36 -6.95 -14.40
N ALA A 121 -9.67 -7.10 -14.29
CA ALA A 121 -10.31 -7.85 -13.21
C ALA A 121 -11.74 -8.27 -13.61
N SER A 122 -12.18 -9.42 -13.09
CA SER A 122 -13.58 -9.84 -13.13
C SER A 122 -13.98 -10.53 -11.83
N ARG A 123 -15.25 -10.39 -11.46
CA ARG A 123 -15.78 -10.99 -10.24
C ARG A 123 -17.29 -11.26 -10.34
#